data_80dfaa7df6066200304e3cd77badd52c
#
_entry.id   80dfaa7df6066200304e3cd77badd52c
#
_cell.length_a   1.000
_cell.length_b   1.000
_cell.length_c   1.000
_cell.angle_alpha   90.00
_cell.angle_beta   90.00
_cell.angle_gamma   90.00
#
_symmetry.space_group_name_H-M   'P 1'
#
loop_
_entity.id
_entity.type
_entity.pdbx_description
1 polymer ?
#
loop_
_entity_poly.entity_id
_entity_poly.type
_entity_poly.pdbx_seq_one_letter_code
_entity_poly.pdbx_strand_id
1 'polypeptide(L)'
;MKLFEITTFTVCLADRHCADKPVFTPSRLVVKYGDPVAANCSVCEDCLDLFGLETPLGKQNKTGTTISWKAPKMTEWDSTPLCHYTIKDSDDQCCSDLPVTVYQPPDYVLISFKNHFGPMFEGHNYTLLCEVQKVAPIKNLTVTFYKGQTALEQQQSNESNKKPVTRTFNLVITPREEDDIAQYWCEAKLELGPEGPQPPPVVISQKITASVHCESDN
;
A
#
# COMPACT_ATOMS: atom_id res chain seq x y z
N MET A 1 -10.76 42.46 1.55
CA MET A 1 -9.58 42.10 0.77
C MET A 1 -8.80 41.12 1.62
N LYS A 2 -9.02 39.80 1.43
CA LYS A 2 -8.26 38.73 2.14
C LYS A 2 -6.95 38.53 1.45
N LEU A 3 -5.84 38.81 2.13
CA LEU A 3 -4.52 38.41 1.65
C LEU A 3 -4.50 36.87 1.58
N PHE A 4 -4.27 36.35 0.39
CA PHE A 4 -3.82 34.98 0.21
C PHE A 4 -2.37 34.92 0.74
N GLU A 5 -2.18 34.26 1.87
CA GLU A 5 -0.84 33.81 2.25
C GLU A 5 -0.41 32.78 1.22
N ILE A 6 0.52 33.18 0.38
CA ILE A 6 1.27 32.27 -0.48
C ILE A 6 2.17 31.48 0.47
N THR A 7 1.74 30.28 0.86
CA THR A 7 2.64 29.31 1.47
C THR A 7 3.67 28.95 0.41
N THR A 8 4.84 29.57 0.49
CA THR A 8 6.03 29.15 -0.23
C THR A 8 6.33 27.72 0.21
N PHE A 9 6.06 26.75 -0.66
CA PHE A 9 6.61 25.41 -0.51
C PHE A 9 8.13 25.56 -0.55
N THR A 10 8.76 25.46 0.59
CA THR A 10 10.19 25.47 0.72
C THR A 10 10.70 24.16 0.15
N VAL A 11 11.21 24.20 -1.07
CA VAL A 11 11.88 23.05 -1.68
C VAL A 11 13.19 22.89 -0.94
N CYS A 12 13.35 21.77 -0.25
CA CYS A 12 14.65 21.38 0.30
C CYS A 12 15.66 21.23 -0.85
N LEU A 13 16.37 22.30 -1.16
CA LEU A 13 17.40 22.29 -2.18
C LEU A 13 18.64 21.59 -1.63
N ALA A 14 18.78 20.35 -2.09
CA ALA A 14 19.98 19.54 -2.18
C ALA A 14 21.01 19.56 -1.02
N ASP A 15 20.97 18.54 -0.30
CA ASP A 15 21.93 17.59 0.28
C ASP A 15 23.44 17.91 0.40
N ARG A 16 23.96 18.98 -0.15
CA ARG A 16 25.42 19.15 -0.31
C ARG A 16 26.13 19.73 0.92
N HIS A 17 25.41 20.26 1.89
CA HIS A 17 26.01 20.97 3.04
C HIS A 17 25.42 20.56 4.41
N CYS A 18 24.55 19.53 4.46
CA CYS A 18 23.98 19.06 5.71
C CYS A 18 24.89 18.04 6.38
N ALA A 19 25.64 18.46 7.38
CA ALA A 19 26.43 17.55 8.21
C ALA A 19 25.52 16.67 9.12
N ASP A 20 24.46 17.29 9.69
CA ASP A 20 23.53 16.65 10.61
C ASP A 20 22.10 16.81 10.13
N LYS A 21 21.59 15.82 9.38
CA LYS A 21 20.19 15.82 8.93
C LYS A 21 19.22 15.63 10.08
N PRO A 22 17.99 16.22 10.02
CA PRO A 22 16.91 15.87 10.94
C PRO A 22 16.67 14.36 10.96
N VAL A 23 16.41 13.80 12.14
CA VAL A 23 16.19 12.34 12.33
C VAL A 23 14.75 12.08 12.78
N PHE A 24 14.04 11.26 12.02
CA PHE A 24 12.75 10.76 12.41
C PHE A 24 12.83 9.48 13.26
N THR A 25 11.99 9.42 14.29
CA THR A 25 11.78 8.21 15.10
C THR A 25 10.27 7.95 15.19
N PRO A 26 9.77 6.86 14.61
CA PRO A 26 10.49 5.90 13.75
C PRO A 26 10.91 6.51 12.40
N SER A 27 11.86 5.89 11.71
CA SER A 27 12.40 6.34 10.42
C SER A 27 11.48 6.05 9.23
N ARG A 28 10.41 5.27 9.43
CA ARG A 28 9.36 4.92 8.46
C ARG A 28 8.07 4.59 9.20
N LEU A 29 6.95 4.84 8.57
CA LEU A 29 5.63 4.49 9.09
C LEU A 29 4.84 3.64 8.08
N VAL A 30 4.19 2.61 8.60
CA VAL A 30 3.15 1.84 7.89
C VAL A 30 1.90 1.89 8.75
N VAL A 31 0.85 2.55 8.28
CA VAL A 31 -0.35 2.85 9.06
C VAL A 31 -1.61 2.51 8.28
N LYS A 32 -2.59 1.87 8.94
CA LYS A 32 -3.90 1.63 8.34
C LYS A 32 -4.65 2.96 8.22
N TYR A 33 -5.37 3.14 7.11
CA TYR A 33 -6.22 4.31 6.92
C TYR A 33 -7.23 4.47 8.07
N GLY A 34 -7.29 5.66 8.64
CA GLY A 34 -8.15 5.98 9.78
C GLY A 34 -7.54 5.70 11.16
N ASP A 35 -6.42 5.00 11.25
CA ASP A 35 -5.73 4.73 12.51
C ASP A 35 -4.90 5.93 12.98
N PRO A 36 -4.60 6.03 14.28
CA PRO A 36 -3.73 7.06 14.82
C PRO A 36 -2.29 6.84 14.38
N VAL A 37 -1.54 7.94 14.27
CA VAL A 37 -0.13 7.94 13.90
C VAL A 37 0.66 8.92 14.74
N ALA A 38 1.92 8.60 15.02
CA ALA A 38 2.84 9.47 15.72
C ALA A 38 4.29 9.26 15.27
N ALA A 39 5.07 10.32 15.26
CA ALA A 39 6.52 10.29 15.08
C ALA A 39 7.15 11.50 15.77
N ASN A 40 8.44 11.39 16.03
CA ASN A 40 9.26 12.49 16.51
C ASN A 40 10.29 12.86 15.44
N CYS A 41 10.52 14.14 15.26
CA CYS A 41 11.68 14.64 14.52
C CYS A 41 12.63 15.32 15.49
N SER A 42 13.91 14.98 15.43
CA SER A 42 14.98 15.54 16.25
C SER A 42 16.07 16.14 15.40
N VAL A 43 16.64 17.25 15.85
CA VAL A 43 17.78 17.95 15.25
C VAL A 43 18.92 18.13 16.24
N CYS A 44 20.09 18.56 15.79
CA CYS A 44 21.24 18.88 16.65
C CYS A 44 20.92 20.11 17.55
N GLU A 45 21.68 20.27 18.64
CA GLU A 45 21.48 21.39 19.59
C GLU A 45 21.72 22.74 18.92
N ASP A 46 22.71 22.82 18.02
CA ASP A 46 23.05 24.05 17.29
C ASP A 46 22.15 24.31 16.07
N CYS A 47 21.18 23.40 15.78
CA CYS A 47 20.29 23.43 14.61
C CYS A 47 18.90 24.01 14.92
N LEU A 48 18.73 24.75 16.03
CA LEU A 48 17.41 25.15 16.51
C LEU A 48 16.79 26.34 15.78
N ASP A 49 17.59 27.06 14.96
CA ASP A 49 17.07 28.21 14.22
C ASP A 49 16.16 27.72 13.09
N LEU A 50 14.93 28.27 13.04
CA LEU A 50 13.87 27.94 12.08
C LEU A 50 13.64 26.43 11.90
N PHE A 51 13.79 25.66 12.99
CA PHE A 51 13.47 24.24 13.02
C PHE A 51 11.95 24.02 12.98
N GLY A 52 11.48 23.22 12.04
CA GLY A 52 10.06 22.94 11.79
C GLY A 52 9.75 21.56 11.26
N LEU A 53 8.49 21.21 11.32
CA LEU A 53 7.94 19.99 10.73
C LEU A 53 6.71 20.36 9.89
N GLU A 54 6.73 20.02 8.62
CA GLU A 54 5.61 20.21 7.70
C GLU A 54 4.82 18.90 7.59
N THR A 55 3.50 18.97 7.81
CA THR A 55 2.60 17.82 7.72
C THR A 55 1.17 18.30 7.44
N PRO A 56 0.43 17.58 6.58
CA PRO A 56 -0.93 18.02 6.19
C PRO A 56 -1.97 17.84 7.30
N LEU A 57 -1.67 17.06 8.34
CA LEU A 57 -2.64 16.76 9.40
C LEU A 57 -1.95 16.54 10.76
N GLY A 58 -2.76 16.57 11.82
CA GLY A 58 -2.31 16.30 13.17
C GLY A 58 -1.89 17.55 13.95
N LYS A 59 -1.29 17.30 15.11
CA LYS A 59 -0.78 18.33 16.04
C LYS A 59 0.69 18.09 16.30
N GLN A 60 1.40 19.18 16.51
CA GLN A 60 2.82 19.18 16.81
C GLN A 60 3.06 19.81 18.17
N ASN A 61 4.06 19.31 18.88
CA ASN A 61 4.57 19.89 20.11
C ASN A 61 6.10 19.92 20.05
N LYS A 62 6.69 21.12 20.15
CA LYS A 62 8.14 21.33 20.13
C LYS A 62 8.66 21.41 21.56
N THR A 63 9.69 20.60 21.83
CA THR A 63 10.39 20.58 23.12
C THR A 63 11.89 20.42 22.88
N GLY A 64 12.65 21.48 23.15
CA GLY A 64 14.10 21.50 22.86
C GLY A 64 14.37 21.20 21.39
N THR A 65 15.20 20.19 21.13
CA THR A 65 15.62 19.73 19.80
C THR A 65 14.64 18.77 19.12
N THR A 66 13.47 18.53 19.70
CA THR A 66 12.52 17.52 19.20
C THR A 66 11.14 18.12 18.95
N ILE A 67 10.56 17.83 17.79
CA ILE A 67 9.14 18.03 17.49
C ILE A 67 8.45 16.67 17.54
N SER A 68 7.48 16.52 18.44
CA SER A 68 6.57 15.39 18.48
C SER A 68 5.33 15.69 17.64
N TRP A 69 5.06 14.83 16.66
CA TRP A 69 3.88 14.89 15.81
C TRP A 69 2.92 13.75 16.13
N LYS A 70 1.63 14.06 16.20
CA LYS A 70 0.57 13.07 16.41
C LYS A 70 -0.66 13.45 15.60
N ALA A 71 -1.23 12.48 14.89
CA ALA A 71 -2.54 12.60 14.27
C ALA A 71 -3.48 11.51 14.81
N PRO A 72 -4.69 11.84 15.23
CA PRO A 72 -5.65 10.88 15.79
C PRO A 72 -6.18 9.91 14.72
N LYS A 73 -6.14 10.32 13.46
CA LYS A 73 -6.55 9.53 12.31
C LYS A 73 -5.69 9.89 11.10
N MET A 74 -5.09 8.89 10.46
CA MET A 74 -4.39 9.05 9.20
C MET A 74 -5.41 8.96 8.06
N THR A 75 -5.73 10.11 7.45
CA THR A 75 -6.72 10.23 6.36
C THR A 75 -6.13 10.68 5.04
N GLU A 76 -4.81 10.88 4.99
CA GLU A 76 -4.08 11.29 3.79
C GLU A 76 -3.33 10.11 3.19
N TRP A 77 -3.69 9.74 1.95
CA TRP A 77 -3.07 8.62 1.23
C TRP A 77 -1.65 8.92 0.75
N ASP A 78 -1.36 10.19 0.53
CA ASP A 78 -0.07 10.67 0.03
C ASP A 78 0.50 11.69 1.00
N SER A 79 0.98 11.22 2.14
CA SER A 79 1.59 12.05 3.17
C SER A 79 3.09 11.77 3.25
N THR A 80 3.87 12.83 3.19
CA THR A 80 5.31 12.79 3.38
C THR A 80 5.68 13.93 4.33
N PRO A 81 5.59 13.70 5.66
CA PRO A 81 6.02 14.70 6.62
C PRO A 81 7.47 15.10 6.37
N LEU A 82 7.75 16.39 6.33
CA LEU A 82 9.06 16.96 6.08
C LEU A 82 9.55 17.69 7.33
N CYS A 83 10.68 17.26 7.85
CA CYS A 83 11.36 17.93 8.95
C CYS A 83 12.55 18.73 8.43
N HIS A 84 12.69 19.96 8.89
CA HIS A 84 13.72 20.88 8.39
C HIS A 84 14.27 21.79 9.48
N TYR A 85 15.47 22.29 9.27
CA TYR A 85 16.01 23.44 9.98
C TYR A 85 16.84 24.30 9.01
N THR A 86 17.00 25.58 9.30
CA THR A 86 17.85 26.48 8.52
C THR A 86 19.26 26.50 9.10
N ILE A 87 20.26 26.40 8.24
CA ILE A 87 21.68 26.47 8.63
C ILE A 87 21.98 27.90 9.07
N LYS A 88 22.65 28.03 10.22
CA LYS A 88 23.02 29.33 10.76
C LYS A 88 23.89 30.13 9.77
N ASP A 89 23.59 31.42 9.63
CA ASP A 89 24.27 32.35 8.73
C ASP A 89 24.14 32.00 7.22
N SER A 90 23.14 31.15 6.85
CA SER A 90 22.82 30.77 5.48
C SER A 90 21.29 30.72 5.31
N ASP A 91 20.84 30.85 4.05
CA ASP A 91 19.43 30.57 3.70
C ASP A 91 19.19 29.07 3.34
N ASP A 92 20.23 28.25 3.45
CA ASP A 92 20.17 26.84 3.14
C ASP A 92 19.41 26.07 4.23
N GLN A 93 18.65 25.07 3.81
CA GLN A 93 17.88 24.20 4.71
C GLN A 93 18.35 22.76 4.65
N CYS A 94 18.45 22.15 5.82
CA CYS A 94 18.64 20.73 6.01
C CYS A 94 17.30 20.07 6.28
N CYS A 95 16.98 19.02 5.51
CA CYS A 95 15.68 18.39 5.57
C CYS A 95 15.79 16.86 5.59
N SER A 96 14.74 16.25 6.13
CA SER A 96 14.49 14.82 6.02
C SER A 96 13.01 14.55 5.83
N ASP A 97 12.69 13.62 4.95
CA ASP A 97 11.35 13.11 4.72
C ASP A 97 11.09 11.91 5.62
N LEU A 98 9.86 11.80 6.13
CA LEU A 98 9.37 10.59 6.76
C LEU A 98 8.57 9.77 5.72
N PRO A 99 9.09 8.64 5.26
CA PRO A 99 8.34 7.75 4.39
C PRO A 99 7.12 7.17 5.13
N VAL A 100 5.91 7.47 4.63
CA VAL A 100 4.66 6.96 5.18
C VAL A 100 3.95 6.10 4.14
N THR A 101 3.63 4.87 4.50
CA THR A 101 2.76 4.00 3.72
C THR A 101 1.42 3.89 4.41
N VAL A 102 0.39 4.50 3.82
CA VAL A 102 -0.99 4.34 4.28
C VAL A 102 -1.61 3.16 3.54
N TYR A 103 -2.22 2.22 4.27
CA TYR A 103 -2.78 1.02 3.67
C TYR A 103 -4.23 0.76 4.04
N GLN A 104 -4.92 0.05 3.17
CA GLN A 104 -6.23 -0.53 3.39
C GLN A 104 -6.21 -1.97 2.85
N PRO A 105 -6.47 -2.97 3.71
CA PRO A 105 -6.70 -4.33 3.23
C PRO A 105 -7.90 -4.37 2.27
N PRO A 106 -7.98 -5.37 1.37
CA PRO A 106 -9.17 -5.55 0.55
C PRO A 106 -10.44 -5.64 1.40
N ASP A 107 -11.52 -4.98 0.97
CA ASP A 107 -12.82 -5.12 1.62
C ASP A 107 -13.33 -6.57 1.49
N TYR A 108 -13.18 -7.15 0.29
CA TYR A 108 -13.44 -8.56 -0.02
C TYR A 108 -12.78 -8.97 -1.33
N VAL A 109 -12.71 -10.28 -1.57
CA VAL A 109 -12.17 -10.89 -2.77
C VAL A 109 -13.18 -11.86 -3.35
N LEU A 110 -13.41 -11.79 -4.65
CA LEU A 110 -14.34 -12.65 -5.38
C LEU A 110 -13.60 -13.44 -6.47
N ILE A 111 -13.99 -14.69 -6.67
CA ILE A 111 -13.56 -15.49 -7.81
C ILE A 111 -14.75 -15.90 -8.66
N SER A 112 -14.58 -15.93 -9.98
CA SER A 112 -15.57 -16.37 -10.96
C SER A 112 -14.92 -16.86 -12.24
N PHE A 113 -15.66 -17.60 -13.07
CA PHE A 113 -15.27 -17.87 -14.45
C PHE A 113 -15.76 -16.73 -15.35
N LYS A 114 -14.90 -16.25 -16.25
CA LYS A 114 -15.26 -15.19 -17.18
C LYS A 114 -16.28 -15.65 -18.20
N ASN A 115 -17.47 -15.05 -18.21
CA ASN A 115 -18.54 -15.31 -19.18
C ASN A 115 -18.86 -16.80 -19.37
N HIS A 116 -18.68 -17.61 -18.31
CA HIS A 116 -18.95 -19.04 -18.37
C HIS A 116 -19.83 -19.49 -17.19
N PHE A 117 -20.85 -20.25 -17.52
CA PHE A 117 -21.78 -20.85 -16.57
C PHE A 117 -22.05 -22.31 -17.02
N GLY A 118 -21.98 -23.24 -16.09
CA GLY A 118 -22.23 -24.66 -16.36
C GLY A 118 -20.96 -25.48 -16.57
N PRO A 119 -21.08 -26.67 -17.18
CA PRO A 119 -19.97 -27.58 -17.36
C PRO A 119 -18.89 -27.03 -18.31
N MET A 120 -17.66 -27.33 -17.99
CA MET A 120 -16.49 -27.10 -18.85
C MET A 120 -16.21 -28.37 -19.66
N PHE A 121 -15.55 -28.19 -20.80
CA PHE A 121 -15.06 -29.32 -21.59
C PHE A 121 -13.56 -29.45 -21.43
N GLU A 122 -13.08 -30.67 -21.31
CA GLU A 122 -11.67 -31.00 -21.23
C GLU A 122 -10.88 -30.40 -22.41
N GLY A 123 -9.69 -29.87 -22.14
CA GLY A 123 -8.81 -29.31 -23.16
C GLY A 123 -9.20 -27.93 -23.67
N HIS A 124 -10.34 -27.37 -23.28
CA HIS A 124 -10.74 -26.02 -23.66
C HIS A 124 -10.22 -24.97 -22.65
N ASN A 125 -9.97 -23.76 -23.15
CA ASN A 125 -9.45 -22.67 -22.32
C ASN A 125 -10.60 -21.92 -21.64
N TYR A 126 -10.50 -21.76 -20.31
CA TYR A 126 -11.38 -20.93 -19.49
C TYR A 126 -10.55 -19.89 -18.74
N THR A 127 -11.17 -18.76 -18.42
CA THR A 127 -10.49 -17.70 -17.68
C THR A 127 -11.11 -17.56 -16.29
N LEU A 128 -10.28 -17.73 -15.25
CA LEU A 128 -10.62 -17.35 -13.89
C LEU A 128 -10.43 -15.86 -13.72
N LEU A 129 -11.35 -15.21 -13.04
CA LEU A 129 -11.27 -13.81 -12.61
C LEU A 129 -11.18 -13.76 -11.10
N CYS A 130 -10.14 -13.11 -10.58
CA CYS A 130 -10.03 -12.79 -9.15
C CYS A 130 -10.19 -11.28 -8.99
N GLU A 131 -11.32 -10.83 -8.45
CA GLU A 131 -11.60 -9.42 -8.23
C GLU A 131 -11.32 -9.05 -6.78
N VAL A 132 -10.40 -8.11 -6.57
CA VAL A 132 -9.97 -7.57 -5.26
C VAL A 132 -10.55 -6.18 -5.10
N GLN A 133 -11.38 -5.97 -4.07
CA GLN A 133 -12.12 -4.74 -3.86
C GLN A 133 -11.40 -3.79 -2.91
N LYS A 134 -11.20 -2.52 -3.36
CA LYS A 134 -10.78 -1.38 -2.55
C LYS A 134 -9.51 -1.62 -1.73
N VAL A 135 -8.45 -2.11 -2.34
CA VAL A 135 -7.14 -2.33 -1.71
C VAL A 135 -6.18 -1.16 -1.94
N ALA A 136 -5.37 -0.81 -0.97
CA ALA A 136 -4.31 0.20 -1.06
C ALA A 136 -3.08 -0.16 -0.20
N PRO A 137 -1.86 0.14 -0.67
CA PRO A 137 -1.49 0.52 -2.04
C PRO A 137 -1.43 -0.71 -2.97
N ILE A 138 -1.95 -0.57 -4.17
CA ILE A 138 -2.07 -1.69 -5.13
C ILE A 138 -0.73 -2.35 -5.50
N LYS A 139 0.36 -1.59 -5.52
CA LYS A 139 1.71 -2.10 -5.79
C LYS A 139 2.22 -3.14 -4.78
N ASN A 140 1.63 -3.15 -3.58
CA ASN A 140 1.99 -4.08 -2.50
C ASN A 140 1.08 -5.33 -2.46
N LEU A 141 0.11 -5.40 -3.39
CA LEU A 141 -0.82 -6.52 -3.49
C LEU A 141 -0.21 -7.66 -4.30
N THR A 142 -0.28 -8.84 -3.73
CA THR A 142 0.02 -10.12 -4.39
C THR A 142 -1.26 -10.95 -4.41
N VAL A 143 -1.64 -11.44 -5.59
CA VAL A 143 -2.79 -12.34 -5.78
C VAL A 143 -2.31 -13.70 -6.23
N THR A 144 -2.73 -14.74 -5.51
CA THR A 144 -2.39 -16.13 -5.84
C THR A 144 -3.67 -16.91 -6.16
N PHE A 145 -3.68 -17.58 -7.30
CA PHE A 145 -4.74 -18.50 -7.69
C PHE A 145 -4.43 -19.91 -7.23
N TYR A 146 -5.45 -20.62 -6.78
CA TYR A 146 -5.32 -21.97 -6.27
C TYR A 146 -6.32 -22.93 -6.93
N LYS A 147 -5.89 -24.20 -7.09
CA LYS A 147 -6.73 -25.36 -7.34
C LYS A 147 -6.58 -26.34 -6.16
N GLY A 148 -7.62 -26.52 -5.38
CA GLY A 148 -7.52 -27.25 -4.11
C GLY A 148 -6.53 -26.57 -3.15
N GLN A 149 -5.42 -27.25 -2.88
CA GLN A 149 -4.30 -26.74 -2.06
C GLN A 149 -3.08 -26.34 -2.90
N THR A 150 -3.14 -26.51 -4.22
CA THR A 150 -2.03 -26.21 -5.10
C THR A 150 -2.11 -24.78 -5.62
N ALA A 151 -1.05 -24.00 -5.40
CA ALA A 151 -0.91 -22.68 -6.02
C ALA A 151 -0.65 -22.86 -7.52
N LEU A 152 -1.45 -22.19 -8.35
CA LEU A 152 -1.34 -22.24 -9.81
C LEU A 152 -0.46 -21.12 -10.33
N GLU A 153 -0.75 -19.88 -9.92
CA GLU A 153 -0.04 -18.68 -10.38
C GLU A 153 -0.14 -17.57 -9.34
N GLN A 154 0.91 -16.76 -9.28
CA GLN A 154 0.98 -15.56 -8.46
C GLN A 154 1.18 -14.35 -9.35
N GLN A 155 0.37 -13.31 -9.12
CA GLN A 155 0.38 -12.07 -9.91
C GLN A 155 0.52 -10.86 -9.00
N GLN A 156 1.15 -9.81 -9.52
CA GLN A 156 1.28 -8.50 -8.87
C GLN A 156 0.86 -7.39 -9.83
N SER A 157 0.46 -6.25 -9.29
CA SER A 157 0.18 -5.05 -10.09
C SER A 157 1.42 -4.16 -10.20
N ASN A 158 1.68 -3.65 -11.39
CA ASN A 158 2.73 -2.65 -11.64
C ASN A 158 2.25 -1.19 -11.41
N GLU A 159 1.01 -1.01 -10.98
CA GLU A 159 0.45 0.31 -10.75
C GLU A 159 0.96 0.93 -9.45
N SER A 160 1.20 2.24 -9.47
CA SER A 160 1.70 3.02 -8.34
C SER A 160 0.61 3.79 -7.59
N ASN A 161 -0.67 3.47 -7.79
CA ASN A 161 -1.76 4.15 -7.13
C ASN A 161 -1.72 3.90 -5.62
N LYS A 162 -1.70 4.99 -4.85
CA LYS A 162 -1.68 4.94 -3.37
C LYS A 162 -3.09 4.88 -2.76
N LYS A 163 -4.12 5.34 -3.50
CA LYS A 163 -5.53 5.32 -3.04
C LYS A 163 -6.16 3.96 -3.29
N PRO A 164 -7.23 3.61 -2.55
CA PRO A 164 -7.91 2.34 -2.74
C PRO A 164 -8.44 2.16 -4.17
N VAL A 165 -8.15 1.02 -4.75
CA VAL A 165 -8.62 0.63 -6.08
C VAL A 165 -9.24 -0.77 -6.03
N THR A 166 -10.19 -0.99 -6.93
CA THR A 166 -10.69 -2.33 -7.25
C THR A 166 -9.94 -2.84 -8.48
N ARG A 167 -9.44 -4.08 -8.43
CA ARG A 167 -8.66 -4.67 -9.49
C ARG A 167 -9.04 -6.12 -9.74
N THR A 168 -9.11 -6.51 -11.02
CA THR A 168 -9.33 -7.89 -11.45
C THR A 168 -8.05 -8.46 -12.03
N PHE A 169 -7.68 -9.64 -11.55
CA PHE A 169 -6.58 -10.48 -12.03
C PHE A 169 -7.17 -11.65 -12.79
N ASN A 170 -6.48 -12.12 -13.83
CA ASN A 170 -7.00 -13.11 -14.74
C ASN A 170 -6.02 -14.28 -14.86
N LEU A 171 -6.52 -15.53 -14.80
CA LEU A 171 -5.73 -16.73 -15.06
C LEU A 171 -6.47 -17.59 -16.08
N VAL A 172 -5.78 -17.95 -17.18
CA VAL A 172 -6.30 -18.93 -18.14
C VAL A 172 -5.97 -20.32 -17.64
N ILE A 173 -6.99 -21.18 -17.57
CA ILE A 173 -6.87 -22.58 -17.22
C ILE A 173 -7.36 -23.45 -18.37
N THR A 174 -6.79 -24.67 -18.48
CA THR A 174 -7.21 -25.71 -19.42
C THR A 174 -7.54 -26.94 -18.59
N PRO A 175 -8.80 -27.11 -18.14
CA PRO A 175 -9.17 -28.20 -17.27
C PRO A 175 -9.02 -29.56 -17.99
N ARG A 176 -8.72 -30.59 -17.20
CA ARG A 176 -8.67 -31.99 -17.59
C ARG A 176 -9.81 -32.75 -16.89
N GLU A 177 -10.08 -33.97 -17.31
CA GLU A 177 -11.06 -34.83 -16.66
C GLU A 177 -10.82 -34.95 -15.15
N GLU A 178 -9.56 -35.05 -14.71
CA GLU A 178 -9.16 -35.09 -13.29
C GLU A 178 -9.49 -33.83 -12.49
N ASP A 179 -9.83 -32.74 -13.16
CA ASP A 179 -10.26 -31.47 -12.56
C ASP A 179 -11.78 -31.39 -12.32
N ASP A 180 -12.51 -32.45 -12.67
CA ASP A 180 -13.93 -32.52 -12.29
C ASP A 180 -14.06 -32.45 -10.78
N ILE A 181 -15.04 -31.65 -10.30
CA ILE A 181 -15.24 -31.30 -8.88
C ILE A 181 -14.07 -30.57 -8.21
N ALA A 182 -13.02 -30.16 -8.95
CA ALA A 182 -11.95 -29.37 -8.38
C ALA A 182 -12.46 -27.99 -7.90
N GLN A 183 -11.90 -27.51 -6.77
CA GLN A 183 -12.23 -26.21 -6.20
C GLN A 183 -11.18 -25.20 -6.56
N TYR A 184 -11.61 -24.08 -7.14
CA TYR A 184 -10.76 -22.93 -7.43
C TYR A 184 -11.06 -21.79 -6.47
N TRP A 185 -10.02 -21.07 -6.04
CA TRP A 185 -10.13 -19.89 -5.19
C TRP A 185 -8.90 -18.99 -5.38
N CYS A 186 -8.96 -17.78 -4.89
CA CYS A 186 -7.82 -16.88 -4.90
C CYS A 186 -7.60 -16.20 -3.55
N GLU A 187 -6.35 -15.86 -3.31
CA GLU A 187 -5.88 -15.16 -2.12
C GLU A 187 -5.28 -13.81 -2.51
N ALA A 188 -5.67 -12.77 -1.82
CA ALA A 188 -5.11 -11.43 -1.93
C ALA A 188 -4.32 -11.13 -0.65
N LYS A 189 -3.00 -10.99 -0.76
CA LYS A 189 -2.07 -10.70 0.32
C LYS A 189 -1.45 -9.33 0.13
N LEU A 190 -1.51 -8.47 1.16
CA LEU A 190 -0.95 -7.13 1.13
C LEU A 190 0.40 -7.11 1.86
N GLU A 191 1.49 -7.06 1.10
CA GLU A 191 2.85 -7.13 1.62
C GLU A 191 3.41 -5.73 1.89
N LEU A 192 3.42 -5.31 3.15
CA LEU A 192 3.73 -3.95 3.59
C LEU A 192 5.14 -3.78 4.16
N GLY A 193 5.95 -4.85 4.15
CA GLY A 193 7.29 -4.85 4.71
C GLY A 193 7.31 -5.09 6.22
N PRO A 194 8.50 -5.02 6.82
CA PRO A 194 8.70 -5.38 8.23
C PRO A 194 8.02 -4.41 9.21
N GLU A 195 7.83 -3.15 8.84
CA GLU A 195 7.13 -2.14 9.65
C GLU A 195 5.60 -2.25 9.53
N GLY A 196 5.11 -3.07 8.61
CA GLY A 196 3.69 -3.39 8.46
C GLY A 196 3.20 -4.42 9.46
N PRO A 197 1.89 -4.71 9.46
CA PRO A 197 1.33 -5.74 10.33
C PRO A 197 1.96 -7.12 10.04
N GLN A 198 2.22 -7.87 11.10
CA GLN A 198 2.74 -9.23 11.05
C GLN A 198 1.77 -10.19 11.75
N PRO A 199 1.18 -11.15 11.07
CA PRO A 199 1.33 -11.45 9.63
C PRO A 199 0.72 -10.36 8.72
N PRO A 200 1.14 -10.32 7.43
CA PRO A 200 0.53 -9.44 6.43
C PRO A 200 -0.97 -9.67 6.31
N PRO A 201 -1.79 -8.63 6.01
CA PRO A 201 -3.21 -8.79 5.76
C PRO A 201 -3.48 -9.72 4.56
N VAL A 202 -4.36 -10.69 4.77
CA VAL A 202 -4.77 -11.67 3.76
C VAL A 202 -6.29 -11.72 3.72
N VAL A 203 -6.86 -11.68 2.51
CA VAL A 203 -8.27 -11.91 2.25
C VAL A 203 -8.39 -12.98 1.18
N ILE A 204 -9.21 -13.99 1.42
CA ILE A 204 -9.46 -15.12 0.50
C ILE A 204 -10.86 -15.04 -0.10
N SER A 205 -11.00 -15.47 -1.34
CA SER A 205 -12.31 -15.59 -2.00
C SER A 205 -13.10 -16.78 -1.46
N GLN A 206 -14.40 -16.83 -1.78
CA GLN A 206 -15.14 -18.09 -1.74
C GLN A 206 -14.48 -19.09 -2.70
N LYS A 207 -14.78 -20.39 -2.54
CA LYS A 207 -14.39 -21.43 -3.48
C LYS A 207 -15.49 -21.65 -4.52
N ILE A 208 -15.09 -21.81 -5.78
CA ILE A 208 -15.98 -22.22 -6.86
C ILE A 208 -15.56 -23.61 -7.34
N THR A 209 -16.54 -24.46 -7.64
CA THR A 209 -16.32 -25.85 -8.07
C THR A 209 -16.44 -25.93 -9.60
N ALA A 210 -15.46 -26.53 -10.24
CA ALA A 210 -15.52 -26.85 -11.66
C ALA A 210 -16.38 -28.11 -11.86
N SER A 211 -17.11 -28.16 -12.98
CA SER A 211 -17.67 -29.40 -13.52
C SER A 211 -17.05 -29.60 -14.89
N VAL A 212 -16.32 -30.71 -15.07
CA VAL A 212 -15.58 -30.98 -16.30
C VAL A 212 -16.15 -32.23 -16.97
N HIS A 213 -16.44 -32.11 -18.26
CA HIS A 213 -16.97 -33.20 -19.08
C HIS A 213 -15.99 -33.50 -20.21
N CYS A 214 -15.82 -34.80 -20.51
CA CYS A 214 -15.14 -35.21 -21.74
C CYS A 214 -16.02 -34.86 -22.94
N GLU A 215 -15.44 -34.36 -24.02
CA GLU A 215 -16.13 -34.28 -25.29
C GLU A 215 -16.32 -35.71 -25.79
N SER A 216 -17.57 -36.22 -25.79
CA SER A 216 -17.84 -37.51 -26.41
C SER A 216 -17.67 -37.36 -27.94
N ASP A 217 -16.69 -38.05 -28.50
CA ASP A 217 -16.60 -38.23 -29.94
C ASP A 217 -17.92 -38.78 -30.50
N ASN A 218 -18.66 -37.90 -31.20
CA ASN A 218 -19.80 -38.33 -32.02
C ASN A 218 -19.36 -38.68 -33.42
#